data_976497b234c58be691ffa5e48c5ac7da
#
_entry.id   976497b234c58be691ffa5e48c5ac7da
#
_cell.length_a   1.000
_cell.length_b   1.000
_cell.length_c   1.000
_cell.angle_alpha   90.00
_cell.angle_beta   90.00
_cell.angle_gamma   90.00
#
_symmetry.space_group_name_H-M   'P 1'
#
loop_
_entity.id
_entity.type
_entity.pdbx_description
1 polymer ?
#
loop_
_entity_poly.entity_id
_entity_poly.type
_entity_poly.pdbx_seq_one_letter_code
_entity_poly.pdbx_strand_id
1 'polypeptide(L)'
;MKITAVDAQQLIPVGADRIEWYNFIWDFLWCYIIKMSNQSSPNSTEIQAIFDQIAPEYDRLNQELSLGLHRVWKLMTVKWCQPKKGDFALDICCGSGDLTNLLSKQVGKTGQVIGLDFSPQQLKIARQRFSATNINWMEGDALNLPFADSSFDCATIGYGLRNVVDIAQCLGELYRVLKPGAKAAILDFHQPTQTIAKLFQNWYLDHIVVPAAERYGLTDQYAYISPSIDRFPRGPEQVKLGYQSGFSSAVHYPLLAGLMGVLVLKK
;
A
#
# COMPACT_ATOMS: atom_id res chain seq x y z
N MET A 1 10.87 -5.62 25.15
CA MET A 1 10.90 -6.35 26.44
C MET A 1 11.84 -7.53 26.23
N LYS A 2 12.97 -7.56 26.92
CA LYS A 2 13.90 -8.70 26.82
C LYS A 2 13.31 -9.85 27.64
N ILE A 3 12.88 -10.92 26.97
CA ILE A 3 12.50 -12.17 27.65
C ILE A 3 13.83 -12.72 28.21
N THR A 4 13.90 -12.89 29.53
CA THR A 4 15.09 -13.47 30.18
C THR A 4 15.06 -14.99 30.02
N ALA A 5 16.25 -15.62 30.07
CA ALA A 5 16.39 -17.07 29.93
C ALA A 5 15.56 -17.86 30.98
N VAL A 6 15.12 -17.21 32.05
CA VAL A 6 14.29 -17.79 33.12
C VAL A 6 12.83 -17.90 32.65
N ASP A 7 12.31 -16.98 31.86
CA ASP A 7 10.92 -16.98 31.37
C ASP A 7 10.67 -18.08 30.33
N ALA A 8 11.72 -18.48 29.58
CA ALA A 8 11.63 -19.55 28.59
C ALA A 8 11.57 -20.95 29.21
N GLN A 9 12.05 -21.13 30.45
CA GLN A 9 12.09 -22.45 31.12
C GLN A 9 10.72 -22.93 31.61
N GLN A 10 9.73 -22.03 31.77
CA GLN A 10 8.39 -22.38 32.22
C GLN A 10 7.44 -22.87 31.11
N LEU A 11 7.87 -22.80 29.83
CA LEU A 11 7.05 -23.18 28.67
C LEU A 11 7.39 -24.56 28.09
N ILE A 12 8.26 -25.34 28.74
CA ILE A 12 8.70 -26.65 28.22
C ILE A 12 7.75 -27.74 28.72
N PRO A 13 7.11 -28.53 27.82
CA PRO A 13 6.31 -29.70 28.24
C PRO A 13 7.18 -30.73 28.92
N VAL A 14 6.64 -31.33 30.00
CA VAL A 14 7.30 -32.41 30.75
C VAL A 14 7.44 -33.62 29.83
N GLY A 15 8.69 -34.02 29.51
CA GLY A 15 8.98 -35.22 28.70
C GLY A 15 9.68 -35.03 27.37
N ALA A 16 10.00 -33.79 26.94
CA ALA A 16 10.78 -33.55 25.74
C ALA A 16 12.29 -33.46 26.06
N ASP A 17 13.13 -34.03 25.18
CA ASP A 17 14.58 -33.96 25.30
C ASP A 17 15.04 -32.51 25.10
N ARG A 18 15.61 -31.88 26.13
CA ARG A 18 15.95 -30.45 26.18
C ARG A 18 16.85 -30.01 25.01
N ILE A 19 17.71 -30.89 24.54
CA ILE A 19 18.68 -30.60 23.48
C ILE A 19 17.99 -30.49 22.12
N GLU A 20 16.99 -31.35 21.83
CA GLU A 20 16.25 -31.30 20.57
C GLU A 20 15.37 -30.03 20.44
N TRP A 21 14.75 -29.60 21.54
CA TRP A 21 13.95 -28.37 21.57
C TRP A 21 14.79 -27.10 21.42
N TYR A 22 15.97 -27.06 22.05
CA TYR A 22 16.91 -25.95 21.88
C TYR A 22 17.40 -25.87 20.43
N ASN A 23 17.77 -26.98 19.81
CA ASN A 23 18.19 -27.04 18.41
C ASN A 23 17.04 -26.62 17.47
N PHE A 24 15.81 -27.11 17.69
CA PHE A 24 14.64 -26.73 16.90
C PHE A 24 14.31 -25.23 17.02
N ILE A 25 14.38 -24.64 18.21
CA ILE A 25 14.17 -23.20 18.42
C ILE A 25 15.30 -22.38 17.77
N TRP A 26 16.57 -22.84 17.90
CA TRP A 26 17.69 -22.16 17.28
C TRP A 26 17.69 -22.31 15.77
N ASP A 27 17.36 -23.45 15.22
CA ASP A 27 17.21 -23.65 13.77
C ASP A 27 16.05 -22.83 13.22
N PHE A 28 14.94 -22.75 13.93
CA PHE A 28 13.79 -21.92 13.55
C PHE A 28 14.13 -20.41 13.63
N LEU A 29 14.78 -19.97 14.71
CA LEU A 29 15.24 -18.59 14.88
C LEU A 29 16.36 -18.26 13.88
N TRP A 30 17.26 -19.18 13.60
CA TRP A 30 18.34 -19.01 12.64
C TRP A 30 17.81 -18.95 11.21
N CYS A 31 16.92 -19.85 10.81
CA CYS A 31 16.22 -19.77 9.53
C CYS A 31 15.39 -18.47 9.41
N TYR A 32 14.72 -18.04 10.48
CA TYR A 32 13.97 -16.79 10.51
C TYR A 32 14.87 -15.56 10.39
N ILE A 33 15.99 -15.54 11.12
CA ILE A 33 17.00 -14.47 11.07
C ILE A 33 17.70 -14.43 9.71
N ILE A 34 18.07 -15.58 9.12
CA ILE A 34 18.67 -15.65 7.77
C ILE A 34 17.65 -15.21 6.71
N LYS A 35 16.40 -15.61 6.82
CA LYS A 35 15.33 -15.16 5.92
C LYS A 35 15.10 -13.64 5.99
N MET A 36 15.23 -13.04 7.18
CA MET A 36 15.16 -11.59 7.36
C MET A 36 16.41 -10.84 6.92
N SER A 37 17.60 -11.43 7.07
CA SER A 37 18.87 -10.76 6.74
C SER A 37 19.21 -10.78 5.25
N ASN A 38 18.61 -11.68 4.47
CA ASN A 38 18.90 -11.84 3.03
C ASN A 38 17.86 -11.24 2.09
N GLN A 39 16.80 -10.58 2.59
CA GLN A 39 15.86 -9.88 1.71
C GLN A 39 16.36 -8.47 1.42
N SER A 40 17.16 -8.32 0.36
CA SER A 40 17.27 -7.03 -0.34
C SER A 40 15.87 -6.54 -0.69
N SER A 41 15.62 -5.23 -0.54
CA SER A 41 14.36 -4.65 -0.99
C SER A 41 14.14 -5.03 -2.47
N PRO A 42 12.97 -5.55 -2.85
CA PRO A 42 12.73 -5.95 -4.23
C PRO A 42 12.85 -4.72 -5.15
N ASN A 43 13.38 -4.93 -6.32
CA ASN A 43 13.47 -3.91 -7.37
C ASN A 43 12.11 -3.71 -8.06
N SER A 44 11.97 -2.67 -8.89
CA SER A 44 10.73 -2.34 -9.59
C SER A 44 10.18 -3.49 -10.43
N THR A 45 11.05 -4.27 -11.09
CA THR A 45 10.63 -5.40 -11.94
C THR A 45 10.06 -6.55 -11.11
N GLU A 46 10.65 -6.84 -9.95
CA GLU A 46 10.14 -7.85 -9.02
C GLU A 46 8.79 -7.45 -8.44
N ILE A 47 8.63 -6.16 -8.09
CA ILE A 47 7.36 -5.63 -7.61
C ILE A 47 6.30 -5.71 -8.72
N GLN A 48 6.64 -5.34 -9.96
CA GLN A 48 5.74 -5.46 -11.11
C GLN A 48 5.27 -6.90 -11.31
N ALA A 49 6.19 -7.87 -11.25
CA ALA A 49 5.86 -9.29 -11.40
C ALA A 49 4.88 -9.78 -10.31
N ILE A 50 5.05 -9.32 -9.05
CA ILE A 50 4.11 -9.60 -7.96
C ILE A 50 2.72 -9.09 -8.33
N PHE A 51 2.59 -7.82 -8.76
CA PHE A 51 1.30 -7.22 -9.07
C PHE A 51 0.66 -7.79 -10.33
N ASP A 52 1.43 -8.20 -11.33
CA ASP A 52 0.93 -8.91 -12.50
C ASP A 52 0.34 -10.29 -12.14
N GLN A 53 0.99 -11.02 -11.22
CA GLN A 53 0.52 -12.34 -10.78
C GLN A 53 -0.74 -12.26 -9.91
N ILE A 54 -0.84 -11.29 -9.00
CA ILE A 54 -2.01 -11.17 -8.13
C ILE A 54 -3.21 -10.52 -8.81
N ALA A 55 -3.02 -9.86 -9.96
CA ALA A 55 -4.05 -9.07 -10.62
C ALA A 55 -5.40 -9.78 -10.77
N PRO A 56 -5.49 -11.07 -11.19
CA PRO A 56 -6.78 -11.75 -11.38
C PRO A 56 -7.60 -11.87 -10.09
N GLU A 57 -6.96 -12.08 -8.94
CA GLU A 57 -7.63 -12.35 -7.66
C GLU A 57 -7.57 -11.16 -6.69
N TYR A 58 -6.87 -10.08 -7.08
CA TYR A 58 -6.59 -8.93 -6.22
C TYR A 58 -7.85 -8.32 -5.59
N ASP A 59 -8.84 -8.04 -6.41
CA ASP A 59 -10.08 -7.40 -5.93
C ASP A 59 -10.90 -8.31 -5.03
N ARG A 60 -10.94 -9.61 -5.37
CA ARG A 60 -11.67 -10.61 -4.59
C ARG A 60 -11.05 -10.77 -3.22
N LEU A 61 -9.73 -10.94 -3.15
CA LEU A 61 -9.00 -11.05 -1.89
C LEU A 61 -9.13 -9.77 -1.06
N ASN A 62 -9.01 -8.59 -1.65
CA ASN A 62 -9.24 -7.34 -0.93
C ASN A 62 -10.66 -7.24 -0.37
N GLN A 63 -11.68 -7.69 -1.11
CA GLN A 63 -13.07 -7.71 -0.64
C GLN A 63 -13.24 -8.66 0.55
N GLU A 64 -12.71 -9.87 0.45
CA GLU A 64 -12.81 -10.88 1.50
C GLU A 64 -12.04 -10.45 2.76
N LEU A 65 -10.79 -10.04 2.58
CA LEU A 65 -9.88 -9.72 3.69
C LEU A 65 -10.23 -8.41 4.40
N SER A 66 -10.80 -7.42 3.74
CA SER A 66 -11.19 -6.16 4.39
C SER A 66 -12.65 -6.14 4.85
N LEU A 67 -13.41 -7.22 4.65
CA LEU A 67 -14.87 -7.24 4.86
C LEU A 67 -15.58 -6.06 4.16
N GLY A 68 -15.05 -5.60 3.03
CA GLY A 68 -15.55 -4.47 2.27
C GLY A 68 -15.16 -3.08 2.78
N LEU A 69 -14.45 -2.96 3.91
CA LEU A 69 -14.03 -1.67 4.48
C LEU A 69 -13.10 -0.89 3.56
N HIS A 70 -12.31 -1.57 2.71
CA HIS A 70 -11.46 -0.91 1.70
C HIS A 70 -12.24 0.08 0.82
N ARG A 71 -13.53 -0.19 0.55
CA ARG A 71 -14.40 0.71 -0.24
C ARG A 71 -14.67 2.02 0.50
N VAL A 72 -14.89 1.95 1.81
CA VAL A 72 -15.10 3.13 2.66
C VAL A 72 -13.82 3.97 2.71
N TRP A 73 -12.66 3.35 2.89
CA TRP A 73 -11.39 4.06 2.93
C TRP A 73 -11.06 4.74 1.59
N LYS A 74 -11.32 4.06 0.46
CA LYS A 74 -11.17 4.64 -0.89
C LYS A 74 -12.10 5.84 -1.09
N LEU A 75 -13.36 5.77 -0.65
CA LEU A 75 -14.29 6.90 -0.68
C LEU A 75 -13.79 8.09 0.16
N MET A 76 -13.26 7.83 1.36
CA MET A 76 -12.67 8.86 2.21
C MET A 76 -11.45 9.51 1.54
N THR A 77 -10.59 8.70 0.92
CA THR A 77 -9.40 9.18 0.19
C THR A 77 -9.79 10.17 -0.91
N VAL A 78 -10.76 9.81 -1.74
CA VAL A 78 -11.27 10.70 -2.79
C VAL A 78 -11.88 11.96 -2.17
N LYS A 79 -12.64 11.86 -1.07
CA LYS A 79 -13.21 13.02 -0.38
C LYS A 79 -12.13 13.99 0.11
N TRP A 80 -11.01 13.48 0.64
CA TRP A 80 -9.90 14.32 1.12
C TRP A 80 -9.07 14.90 -0.03
N CYS A 81 -9.00 14.24 -1.17
CA CYS A 81 -8.42 14.77 -2.40
C CYS A 81 -9.21 15.98 -2.94
N GLN A 82 -10.50 16.11 -2.60
CA GLN A 82 -11.40 17.21 -2.95
C GLN A 82 -11.55 17.47 -4.46
N PRO A 83 -11.78 16.44 -5.31
CA PRO A 83 -12.03 16.64 -6.73
C PRO A 83 -13.31 17.45 -6.96
N LYS A 84 -13.29 18.30 -7.98
CA LYS A 84 -14.44 19.12 -8.41
C LYS A 84 -14.90 18.70 -9.80
N LYS A 85 -16.13 19.08 -10.15
CA LYS A 85 -16.63 18.88 -11.52
C LYS A 85 -15.78 19.64 -12.51
N GLY A 86 -15.36 18.96 -13.57
CA GLY A 86 -14.50 19.51 -14.61
C GLY A 86 -13.00 19.36 -14.34
N ASP A 87 -12.58 18.87 -13.17
CA ASP A 87 -11.17 18.69 -12.84
C ASP A 87 -10.50 17.64 -13.74
N PHE A 88 -9.20 17.82 -13.94
CA PHE A 88 -8.30 16.83 -14.50
C PHE A 88 -7.55 16.15 -13.35
N ALA A 89 -7.91 14.88 -13.08
CA ALA A 89 -7.44 14.13 -11.93
C ALA A 89 -6.47 13.01 -12.35
N LEU A 90 -5.55 12.66 -11.44
CA LEU A 90 -4.58 11.59 -11.62
C LEU A 90 -4.74 10.55 -10.50
N ASP A 91 -4.80 9.26 -10.86
CA ASP A 91 -4.70 8.13 -9.92
C ASP A 91 -3.43 7.37 -10.24
N ILE A 92 -2.42 7.46 -9.36
CA ILE A 92 -1.11 6.83 -9.52
C ILE A 92 -1.14 5.47 -8.81
N CYS A 93 -0.52 4.45 -9.40
CA CYS A 93 -0.63 3.06 -8.95
C CYS A 93 -2.12 2.65 -8.88
N CYS A 94 -2.83 2.93 -9.96
CA CYS A 94 -4.30 2.82 -9.99
C CYS A 94 -4.80 1.38 -9.89
N GLY A 95 -3.95 0.38 -10.14
CA GLY A 95 -4.29 -1.04 -10.09
C GLY A 95 -5.48 -1.37 -10.97
N SER A 96 -6.42 -2.09 -10.41
CA SER A 96 -7.69 -2.48 -11.06
C SER A 96 -8.72 -1.34 -11.19
N GLY A 97 -8.36 -0.08 -10.82
CA GLY A 97 -9.09 1.15 -11.20
C GLY A 97 -10.15 1.64 -10.22
N ASP A 98 -10.21 1.16 -8.99
CA ASP A 98 -11.27 1.55 -8.05
C ASP A 98 -11.28 3.05 -7.72
N LEU A 99 -10.11 3.63 -7.36
CA LEU A 99 -9.99 5.07 -7.07
C LEU A 99 -10.21 5.90 -8.33
N THR A 100 -9.65 5.46 -9.47
CA THR A 100 -9.87 6.08 -10.79
C THR A 100 -11.36 6.21 -11.10
N ASN A 101 -12.15 5.14 -10.91
CA ASN A 101 -13.60 5.16 -11.14
C ASN A 101 -14.34 6.07 -10.14
N LEU A 102 -13.89 6.14 -8.88
CA LEU A 102 -14.46 7.06 -7.90
C LEU A 102 -14.16 8.53 -8.27
N LEU A 103 -12.94 8.84 -8.69
CA LEU A 103 -12.56 10.15 -9.19
C LEU A 103 -13.39 10.53 -10.43
N SER A 104 -13.53 9.62 -11.41
CA SER A 104 -14.32 9.83 -12.63
C SER A 104 -15.76 10.26 -12.33
N LYS A 105 -16.40 9.64 -11.34
CA LYS A 105 -17.75 10.02 -10.89
C LYS A 105 -17.79 11.41 -10.26
N GLN A 106 -16.73 11.80 -9.53
CA GLN A 106 -16.67 13.10 -8.87
C GLN A 106 -16.40 14.24 -9.84
N VAL A 107 -15.43 14.06 -10.75
CA VAL A 107 -15.10 15.10 -11.75
C VAL A 107 -16.19 15.22 -12.83
N GLY A 108 -17.00 14.19 -13.00
CA GLY A 108 -18.16 14.18 -13.91
C GLY A 108 -17.76 14.18 -15.40
N LYS A 109 -18.74 14.34 -16.28
CA LYS A 109 -18.56 14.21 -17.73
C LYS A 109 -17.65 15.27 -18.36
N THR A 110 -17.51 16.43 -17.73
CA THR A 110 -16.65 17.55 -18.19
C THR A 110 -15.22 17.45 -17.67
N GLY A 111 -14.97 16.63 -16.66
CA GLY A 111 -13.63 16.34 -16.15
C GLY A 111 -13.03 15.11 -16.82
N GLN A 112 -11.76 14.88 -16.57
CA GLN A 112 -11.01 13.72 -17.05
C GLN A 112 -10.20 13.10 -15.91
N VAL A 113 -9.96 11.80 -15.99
CA VAL A 113 -9.12 11.07 -15.04
C VAL A 113 -8.11 10.24 -15.81
N ILE A 114 -6.86 10.29 -15.39
CA ILE A 114 -5.84 9.34 -15.81
C ILE A 114 -5.62 8.34 -14.69
N GLY A 115 -5.80 7.05 -14.98
CA GLY A 115 -5.35 5.95 -14.13
C GLY A 115 -4.02 5.44 -14.66
N LEU A 116 -2.94 5.67 -13.89
CA LEU A 116 -1.59 5.26 -14.25
C LEU A 116 -1.14 4.11 -13.37
N ASP A 117 -0.64 3.05 -13.98
CA ASP A 117 -0.05 1.90 -13.28
C ASP A 117 1.10 1.33 -14.11
N PHE A 118 2.08 0.72 -13.46
CA PHE A 118 3.20 0.09 -14.15
C PHE A 118 2.89 -1.38 -14.55
N SER A 119 1.81 -1.98 -14.00
CA SER A 119 1.38 -3.33 -14.31
C SER A 119 0.38 -3.34 -15.48
N PRO A 120 0.74 -3.88 -16.66
CA PRO A 120 -0.17 -3.99 -17.79
C PRO A 120 -1.34 -4.94 -17.50
N GLN A 121 -1.17 -5.93 -16.60
CA GLN A 121 -2.23 -6.85 -16.22
C GLN A 121 -3.29 -6.15 -15.35
N GLN A 122 -2.88 -5.32 -14.41
CA GLN A 122 -3.80 -4.48 -13.62
C GLN A 122 -4.60 -3.54 -14.53
N LEU A 123 -3.95 -2.86 -15.46
CA LEU A 123 -4.60 -1.97 -16.42
C LEU A 123 -5.57 -2.71 -17.36
N LYS A 124 -5.26 -3.96 -17.73
CA LYS A 124 -6.17 -4.79 -18.50
C LYS A 124 -7.47 -5.05 -17.74
N ILE A 125 -7.37 -5.39 -16.45
CA ILE A 125 -8.54 -5.59 -15.58
C ILE A 125 -9.31 -4.27 -15.40
N ALA A 126 -8.62 -3.17 -15.16
CA ALA A 126 -9.23 -1.85 -15.01
C ALA A 126 -10.09 -1.45 -16.23
N ARG A 127 -9.56 -1.65 -17.45
CA ARG A 127 -10.29 -1.41 -18.72
C ARG A 127 -11.52 -2.31 -18.87
N GLN A 128 -11.45 -3.55 -18.40
CA GLN A 128 -12.58 -4.47 -18.44
C GLN A 128 -13.68 -4.11 -17.43
N ARG A 129 -13.29 -3.61 -16.26
CA ARG A 129 -14.20 -3.25 -15.17
C ARG A 129 -14.91 -1.92 -15.37
N PHE A 130 -14.22 -0.95 -15.99
CA PHE A 130 -14.70 0.42 -16.06
C PHE A 130 -14.59 0.97 -17.48
N SER A 131 -15.75 1.29 -18.06
CA SER A 131 -15.92 1.80 -19.44
C SER A 131 -16.31 3.29 -19.49
N ALA A 132 -16.08 4.05 -18.40
CA ALA A 132 -16.40 5.47 -18.37
C ALA A 132 -15.54 6.24 -19.40
N THR A 133 -16.20 7.07 -20.24
CA THR A 133 -15.54 7.76 -21.37
C THR A 133 -14.59 8.86 -20.96
N ASN A 134 -14.61 9.28 -19.72
CA ASN A 134 -13.72 10.29 -19.13
C ASN A 134 -12.53 9.67 -18.35
N ILE A 135 -12.27 8.38 -18.53
CA ILE A 135 -11.09 7.70 -17.95
C ILE A 135 -10.12 7.32 -19.07
N ASN A 136 -8.85 7.68 -18.88
CA ASN A 136 -7.74 7.23 -19.70
C ASN A 136 -6.81 6.35 -18.86
N TRP A 137 -6.59 5.12 -19.32
CA TRP A 137 -5.70 4.16 -18.68
C TRP A 137 -4.32 4.20 -19.33
N MET A 138 -3.28 4.45 -18.54
CA MET A 138 -1.91 4.64 -19.03
C MET A 138 -0.93 3.75 -18.25
N GLU A 139 -0.05 3.08 -18.97
CA GLU A 139 1.11 2.42 -18.39
C GLU A 139 2.20 3.45 -18.11
N GLY A 140 2.79 3.40 -16.90
CA GLY A 140 3.84 4.35 -16.52
C GLY A 140 4.39 4.09 -15.13
N ASP A 141 5.53 4.73 -14.85
CA ASP A 141 6.24 4.65 -13.58
C ASP A 141 5.90 5.87 -12.71
N ALA A 142 5.52 5.60 -11.44
CA ALA A 142 5.27 6.64 -10.44
C ALA A 142 6.51 7.49 -10.12
N LEU A 143 7.70 6.98 -10.42
CA LEU A 143 8.97 7.68 -10.22
C LEU A 143 9.37 8.60 -11.39
N ASN A 144 8.66 8.51 -12.52
CA ASN A 144 8.91 9.32 -13.72
C ASN A 144 7.60 9.52 -14.48
N LEU A 145 6.75 10.41 -13.97
CA LEU A 145 5.42 10.64 -14.53
C LEU A 145 5.51 11.34 -15.89
N PRO A 146 4.91 10.79 -16.96
CA PRO A 146 5.01 11.32 -18.32
C PRO A 146 4.09 12.53 -18.56
N PHE A 147 4.03 13.45 -17.60
CA PHE A 147 3.16 14.62 -17.65
C PHE A 147 3.97 15.89 -17.41
N ALA A 148 3.48 17.00 -17.99
CA ALA A 148 4.04 18.32 -17.75
C ALA A 148 3.79 18.77 -16.29
N ASP A 149 4.59 19.72 -15.82
CA ASP A 149 4.39 20.36 -14.52
C ASP A 149 3.00 21.00 -14.43
N SER A 150 2.42 20.98 -13.24
CA SER A 150 1.15 21.66 -12.95
C SER A 150 0.00 21.27 -13.89
N SER A 151 -0.10 19.98 -14.22
CA SER A 151 -1.13 19.43 -15.12
C SER A 151 -2.44 19.08 -14.42
N PHE A 152 -2.39 18.61 -13.17
CA PHE A 152 -3.53 18.00 -12.49
C PHE A 152 -4.10 18.87 -11.37
N ASP A 153 -5.44 18.87 -11.27
CA ASP A 153 -6.19 19.57 -10.22
C ASP A 153 -6.23 18.80 -8.90
N CYS A 154 -6.08 17.47 -8.97
CA CYS A 154 -5.98 16.60 -7.81
C CYS A 154 -5.36 15.25 -8.16
N ALA A 155 -4.85 14.52 -7.16
CA ALA A 155 -4.31 13.18 -7.37
C ALA A 155 -4.60 12.23 -6.20
N THR A 156 -4.63 10.91 -6.50
CA THR A 156 -4.73 9.85 -5.51
C THR A 156 -3.65 8.78 -5.72
N ILE A 157 -3.27 8.11 -4.61
CA ILE A 157 -2.54 6.84 -4.62
C ILE A 157 -3.25 5.91 -3.63
N GLY A 158 -3.55 4.69 -4.04
CA GLY A 158 -4.16 3.70 -3.15
C GLY A 158 -3.37 2.41 -3.07
N TYR A 159 -2.80 2.11 -1.90
CA TYR A 159 -2.00 0.90 -1.62
C TYR A 159 -0.73 0.75 -2.48
N GLY A 160 -0.28 1.85 -3.09
CA GLY A 160 0.87 1.86 -4.01
C GLY A 160 2.14 2.45 -3.41
N LEU A 161 2.04 3.49 -2.54
CA LEU A 161 3.20 4.25 -2.10
C LEU A 161 4.22 3.40 -1.32
N ARG A 162 3.78 2.41 -0.54
CA ARG A 162 4.69 1.50 0.20
C ARG A 162 5.51 0.59 -0.71
N ASN A 163 5.08 0.43 -1.97
CA ASN A 163 5.70 -0.47 -2.95
C ASN A 163 6.62 0.25 -3.93
N VAL A 164 6.65 1.59 -3.95
CA VAL A 164 7.62 2.30 -4.79
C VAL A 164 9.02 2.19 -4.18
N VAL A 165 10.03 2.08 -5.04
CA VAL A 165 11.43 1.90 -4.59
C VAL A 165 12.04 3.19 -4.03
N ASP A 166 11.50 4.36 -4.41
CA ASP A 166 11.89 5.66 -3.87
C ASP A 166 10.66 6.53 -3.60
N ILE A 167 10.26 6.59 -2.33
CA ILE A 167 9.09 7.36 -1.89
C ILE A 167 9.30 8.86 -2.07
N ALA A 168 10.51 9.36 -1.82
CA ALA A 168 10.80 10.79 -1.95
C ALA A 168 10.71 11.25 -3.41
N GLN A 169 11.24 10.45 -4.34
CA GLN A 169 11.11 10.70 -5.78
C GLN A 169 9.65 10.66 -6.22
N CYS A 170 8.87 9.66 -5.79
CA CYS A 170 7.44 9.57 -6.10
C CYS A 170 6.66 10.80 -5.61
N LEU A 171 6.91 11.26 -4.38
CA LEU A 171 6.30 12.46 -3.84
C LEU A 171 6.76 13.73 -4.57
N GLY A 172 8.02 13.80 -5.02
CA GLY A 172 8.55 14.88 -5.85
C GLY A 172 7.85 14.97 -7.22
N GLU A 173 7.66 13.84 -7.89
CA GLU A 173 6.91 13.76 -9.14
C GLU A 173 5.43 14.13 -8.96
N LEU A 174 4.80 13.63 -7.88
CA LEU A 174 3.44 14.01 -7.52
C LEU A 174 3.32 15.52 -7.28
N TYR A 175 4.28 16.13 -6.57
CA TYR A 175 4.34 17.57 -6.38
C TYR A 175 4.48 18.31 -7.72
N ARG A 176 5.39 17.85 -8.58
CA ARG A 176 5.67 18.48 -9.88
C ARG A 176 4.41 18.58 -10.76
N VAL A 177 3.69 17.47 -10.90
CA VAL A 177 2.55 17.39 -11.81
C VAL A 177 1.27 18.04 -11.27
N LEU A 178 1.15 18.28 -9.96
CA LEU A 178 0.01 18.97 -9.38
C LEU A 178 0.05 20.48 -9.63
N LYS A 179 -1.11 21.09 -9.87
CA LYS A 179 -1.27 22.54 -9.94
C LYS A 179 -1.08 23.19 -8.56
N PRO A 180 -0.67 24.48 -8.49
CA PRO A 180 -0.67 25.23 -7.24
C PRO A 180 -2.04 25.18 -6.54
N GLY A 181 -2.04 24.87 -5.24
CA GLY A 181 -3.25 24.72 -4.45
C GLY A 181 -3.97 23.38 -4.56
N ALA A 182 -3.57 22.52 -5.50
CA ALA A 182 -4.11 21.18 -5.68
C ALA A 182 -3.81 20.28 -4.49
N LYS A 183 -4.64 19.24 -4.28
CA LYS A 183 -4.48 18.25 -3.22
C LYS A 183 -4.20 16.87 -3.77
N ALA A 184 -3.38 16.13 -3.03
CA ALA A 184 -3.26 14.68 -3.19
C ALA A 184 -3.70 13.96 -1.90
N ALA A 185 -4.25 12.76 -2.06
CA ALA A 185 -4.59 11.89 -0.94
C ALA A 185 -4.05 10.47 -1.20
N ILE A 186 -3.27 9.95 -0.25
CA ILE A 186 -2.54 8.69 -0.36
C ILE A 186 -3.00 7.75 0.73
N LEU A 187 -3.69 6.67 0.35
CA LEU A 187 -4.17 5.62 1.25
C LEU A 187 -3.19 4.45 1.23
N ASP A 188 -2.73 4.02 2.41
CA ASP A 188 -1.91 2.81 2.49
C ASP A 188 -2.02 2.11 3.85
N PHE A 189 -1.47 0.89 3.93
CA PHE A 189 -1.24 0.18 5.19
C PHE A 189 -0.17 0.88 6.02
N HIS A 190 -0.30 0.80 7.34
CA HIS A 190 0.63 1.43 8.27
C HIS A 190 1.00 0.49 9.41
N GLN A 191 2.13 0.77 10.04
CA GLN A 191 2.47 0.18 11.32
C GLN A 191 1.73 0.92 12.43
N PRO A 192 0.85 0.25 13.21
CA PRO A 192 0.23 0.89 14.35
C PRO A 192 1.28 1.20 15.43
N THR A 193 1.07 2.29 16.14
CA THR A 193 1.94 2.69 17.26
C THR A 193 1.65 1.91 18.54
N GLN A 194 0.43 1.41 18.69
CA GLN A 194 0.01 0.63 19.86
C GLN A 194 0.45 -0.83 19.72
N THR A 195 1.10 -1.37 20.75
CA THR A 195 1.61 -2.75 20.75
C THR A 195 0.53 -3.78 20.47
N ILE A 196 -0.66 -3.61 21.07
CA ILE A 196 -1.80 -4.54 20.88
C ILE A 196 -2.26 -4.54 19.43
N ALA A 197 -2.38 -3.38 18.80
CA ALA A 197 -2.77 -3.27 17.39
C ALA A 197 -1.70 -3.87 16.46
N LYS A 198 -0.40 -3.73 16.80
CA LYS A 198 0.69 -4.37 16.05
C LYS A 198 0.65 -5.90 16.17
N LEU A 199 0.42 -6.42 17.36
CA LEU A 199 0.27 -7.87 17.58
C LEU A 199 -0.93 -8.42 16.80
N PHE A 200 -2.06 -7.70 16.83
CA PHE A 200 -3.24 -8.06 16.04
C PHE A 200 -2.95 -8.03 14.53
N GLN A 201 -2.25 -7.02 14.03
CA GLN A 201 -1.88 -6.91 12.61
C GLN A 201 -1.04 -8.11 12.16
N ASN A 202 0.00 -8.45 12.91
CA ASN A 202 0.86 -9.57 12.59
C ASN A 202 0.06 -10.89 12.62
N TRP A 203 -0.71 -11.11 13.70
CA TRP A 203 -1.56 -12.29 13.80
C TRP A 203 -2.54 -12.38 12.61
N TYR A 204 -3.18 -11.27 12.24
CA TYR A 204 -4.15 -11.23 11.14
C TYR A 204 -3.48 -11.53 9.79
N LEU A 205 -2.30 -10.96 9.53
CA LEU A 205 -1.54 -11.23 8.31
C LEU A 205 -1.13 -12.71 8.23
N ASP A 206 -0.59 -13.26 9.31
CA ASP A 206 -0.03 -14.61 9.32
C ASP A 206 -1.11 -15.71 9.34
N HIS A 207 -2.25 -15.47 10.01
CA HIS A 207 -3.26 -16.52 10.22
C HIS A 207 -4.51 -16.37 9.34
N ILE A 208 -4.75 -15.20 8.75
CA ILE A 208 -5.93 -14.95 7.92
C ILE A 208 -5.52 -14.61 6.48
N VAL A 209 -4.64 -13.62 6.31
CA VAL A 209 -4.32 -13.07 4.98
C VAL A 209 -3.50 -14.06 4.15
N VAL A 210 -2.38 -14.54 4.68
CA VAL A 210 -1.49 -15.47 3.96
C VAL A 210 -2.19 -16.81 3.68
N PRO A 211 -2.88 -17.46 4.65
CA PRO A 211 -3.63 -18.69 4.36
C PRO A 211 -4.81 -18.51 3.39
N ALA A 212 -5.44 -17.33 3.36
CA ALA A 212 -6.46 -17.04 2.37
C ALA A 212 -5.87 -16.96 0.96
N ALA A 213 -4.69 -16.35 0.82
CA ALA A 213 -3.96 -16.25 -0.45
C ALA A 213 -3.43 -17.61 -0.95
N GLU A 214 -3.13 -18.54 -0.04
CA GLU A 214 -2.70 -19.91 -0.37
C GLU A 214 -3.72 -20.63 -1.25
N ARG A 215 -5.01 -20.40 -1.04
CA ARG A 215 -6.10 -20.99 -1.83
C ARG A 215 -6.01 -20.61 -3.32
N TYR A 216 -5.30 -19.55 -3.63
CA TYR A 216 -5.11 -19.02 -4.99
C TYR A 216 -3.66 -19.18 -5.48
N GLY A 217 -2.80 -19.87 -4.71
CA GLY A 217 -1.39 -20.03 -5.04
C GLY A 217 -0.57 -18.74 -4.95
N LEU A 218 -1.02 -17.77 -4.11
CA LEU A 218 -0.45 -16.43 -3.97
C LEU A 218 0.22 -16.20 -2.62
N THR A 219 0.65 -17.26 -1.94
CA THR A 219 1.25 -17.21 -0.59
C THR A 219 2.44 -16.25 -0.52
N ASP A 220 3.40 -16.38 -1.44
CA ASP A 220 4.62 -15.57 -1.44
C ASP A 220 4.33 -14.08 -1.70
N GLN A 221 3.38 -13.79 -2.61
CA GLN A 221 2.98 -12.43 -2.95
C GLN A 221 2.29 -11.73 -1.79
N TYR A 222 1.49 -12.45 -1.01
CA TYR A 222 0.82 -11.90 0.16
C TYR A 222 1.72 -11.88 1.41
N ALA A 223 2.68 -12.81 1.53
CA ALA A 223 3.73 -12.76 2.53
C ALA A 223 4.61 -11.50 2.41
N TYR A 224 4.72 -10.91 1.21
CA TYR A 224 5.41 -9.64 0.96
C TYR A 224 4.74 -8.43 1.66
N ILE A 225 3.46 -8.51 2.03
CA ILE A 225 2.74 -7.38 2.66
C ILE A 225 3.43 -6.98 3.97
N SER A 226 3.73 -7.93 4.87
CA SER A 226 4.33 -7.64 6.18
C SER A 226 5.69 -6.93 6.05
N PRO A 227 6.69 -7.43 5.29
CA PRO A 227 7.93 -6.70 5.06
C PRO A 227 7.76 -5.33 4.41
N SER A 228 6.77 -5.15 3.52
CA SER A 228 6.51 -3.86 2.88
C SER A 228 5.98 -2.83 3.89
N ILE A 229 5.12 -3.25 4.81
CA ILE A 229 4.61 -2.40 5.90
C ILE A 229 5.75 -2.03 6.87
N ASP A 230 6.63 -2.98 7.19
CA ASP A 230 7.74 -2.75 8.13
C ASP A 230 8.77 -1.72 7.61
N ARG A 231 8.96 -1.65 6.30
CA ARG A 231 9.82 -0.65 5.65
C ARG A 231 9.14 0.70 5.42
N PHE A 232 7.81 0.74 5.45
CA PHE A 232 7.07 1.93 5.10
C PHE A 232 7.20 3.01 6.19
N PRO A 233 7.51 4.27 5.84
CA PRO A 233 7.60 5.35 6.81
C PRO A 233 6.31 5.50 7.62
N ARG A 234 6.44 5.77 8.91
CA ARG A 234 5.29 6.07 9.78
C ARG A 234 4.66 7.42 9.46
N GLY A 235 3.43 7.65 9.90
CA GLY A 235 2.69 8.87 9.61
C GLY A 235 3.48 10.17 9.80
N PRO A 236 4.17 10.40 10.94
CA PRO A 236 5.01 11.59 11.14
C PRO A 236 6.16 11.71 10.14
N GLU A 237 6.77 10.58 9.74
CA GLU A 237 7.85 10.55 8.76
C GLU A 237 7.31 10.86 7.35
N GLN A 238 6.13 10.34 7.01
CA GLN A 238 5.46 10.66 5.74
C GLN A 238 5.10 12.15 5.66
N VAL A 239 4.63 12.76 6.74
CA VAL A 239 4.39 14.21 6.82
C VAL A 239 5.68 14.99 6.57
N LYS A 240 6.79 14.56 7.18
CA LYS A 240 8.11 15.17 6.94
C LYS A 240 8.53 15.05 5.47
N LEU A 241 8.39 13.87 4.87
CA LEU A 241 8.68 13.64 3.44
C LEU A 241 7.81 14.53 2.54
N GLY A 242 6.52 14.71 2.85
CA GLY A 242 5.64 15.61 2.13
C GLY A 242 6.17 17.06 2.13
N TYR A 243 6.55 17.59 3.28
CA TYR A 243 7.16 18.93 3.34
C TYR A 243 8.51 19.02 2.60
N GLN A 244 9.35 17.97 2.70
CA GLN A 244 10.62 17.93 1.98
C GLN A 244 10.45 17.88 0.46
N SER A 245 9.35 17.32 -0.04
CA SER A 245 8.99 17.31 -1.46
C SER A 245 8.38 18.63 -1.94
N GLY A 246 8.22 19.64 -1.07
CA GLY A 246 7.76 20.99 -1.44
C GLY A 246 6.29 21.27 -1.13
N PHE A 247 5.52 20.32 -0.63
CA PHE A 247 4.11 20.56 -0.29
C PHE A 247 3.95 21.61 0.81
N SER A 248 3.01 22.53 0.64
CA SER A 248 2.71 23.59 1.60
C SER A 248 1.98 23.08 2.85
N SER A 249 1.30 21.92 2.73
CA SER A 249 0.64 21.25 3.85
C SER A 249 0.72 19.74 3.67
N ALA A 250 1.02 19.03 4.75
CA ALA A 250 1.02 17.57 4.83
C ALA A 250 0.38 17.15 6.16
N VAL A 251 -0.68 16.34 6.10
CA VAL A 251 -1.40 15.82 7.27
C VAL A 251 -1.65 14.33 7.11
N HIS A 252 -1.31 13.57 8.13
CA HIS A 252 -1.58 12.13 8.15
C HIS A 252 -2.77 11.81 9.08
N TYR A 253 -3.76 11.12 8.54
CA TYR A 253 -4.95 10.67 9.25
C TYR A 253 -4.88 9.16 9.49
N PRO A 254 -4.60 8.71 10.73
CA PRO A 254 -4.63 7.28 11.05
C PRO A 254 -6.07 6.76 11.02
N LEU A 255 -6.24 5.57 10.43
CA LEU A 255 -7.51 4.85 10.36
C LEU A 255 -7.35 3.49 11.05
N LEU A 256 -8.45 2.95 11.58
CA LEU A 256 -8.50 1.61 12.17
C LEU A 256 -7.36 1.39 13.18
N ALA A 257 -7.29 2.20 14.23
CA ALA A 257 -6.23 2.16 15.26
C ALA A 257 -4.79 2.23 14.70
N GLY A 258 -4.60 2.84 13.52
CA GLY A 258 -3.31 3.02 12.87
C GLY A 258 -2.86 1.85 11.99
N LEU A 259 -3.73 0.87 11.72
CA LEU A 259 -3.47 -0.20 10.73
C LEU A 259 -3.46 0.32 9.30
N MET A 260 -4.20 1.40 9.07
CA MET A 260 -4.34 2.09 7.81
C MET A 260 -4.13 3.59 8.04
N GLY A 261 -3.83 4.33 6.99
CA GLY A 261 -3.76 5.78 7.08
C GLY A 261 -3.94 6.46 5.74
N VAL A 262 -4.28 7.74 5.78
CA VAL A 262 -4.31 8.59 4.61
C VAL A 262 -3.43 9.81 4.83
N LEU A 263 -2.40 9.95 3.99
CA LEU A 263 -1.60 11.16 3.89
C LEU A 263 -2.27 12.12 2.92
N VAL A 264 -2.62 13.31 3.40
CA VAL A 264 -3.20 14.38 2.59
C VAL A 264 -2.18 15.49 2.41
N LEU A 265 -1.88 15.80 1.17
CA LEU A 265 -0.87 16.77 0.75
C LEU A 265 -1.54 17.93 0.00
N LYS A 266 -1.02 19.15 0.14
CA LYS A 266 -1.45 20.32 -0.62
C LYS A 266 -0.23 21.03 -1.21
N LYS A 267 -0.23 21.24 -2.52
CA LYS A 267 0.79 22.04 -3.21
C LYS A 267 0.62 23.54 -3.01
#